data_390febd5f4d51888503267c5b60936d6
#
_entry.id   390febd5f4d51888503267c5b60936d6
#
_cell.length_a   1.000
_cell.length_b   1.000
_cell.length_c   1.000
_cell.angle_alpha   90.00
_cell.angle_beta   90.00
_cell.angle_gamma   90.00
#
_symmetry.space_group_name_H-M   'P 1'
#
loop_
_entity.id
_entity.type
_entity.pdbx_description
1 polymer ?
#
loop_
_entity_poly.entity_id
_entity_poly.type
_entity_poly.pdbx_seq_one_letter_code
_entity_poly.pdbx_strand_id
1 'polypeptide(L)'
;GMDVEHEDLRQAIWINPKEKLNQKDDDRNGLIDDINGWNFLGGKDAQVVESLTREGEREFFRLKDKYADYIFDGKKYYKIINGTRQEVAAPENMEEYNYYRYKVMPESRIGSTYSGLQLAYVIEEYVEKFNRDMKQRFPGKELTVEEFQSCYDPKAERDSLSEVAFVCTAYYFSLYNTDKWEPVYQNMGKKSVETAKASYEEALRKYGTDQWKEITGDNPMDINDSNYGNNILLTSDAATNIMKAGIIAAKRDNKIGSDGIADQAEIMTLRICTREGEPYLKDMALAIHYAVSHGADVIVLPEQNMLYPEEQKQWIIHELKEAEKKGAIVIVPAWNTSIDMDKVEFFPNRKMSKDKELTNLMIVASSDKKGNPVMDTNYGANTLDIYAPGTDIYSAYMGDTYRTGTGEGLAAATVAGVATLIKSYFPKLTGSQIRDILLKSVTSRKGVEVEKGIRVDDRPSQDLFLFDDLCISGGIVNAYQAILEAEKMNSQKK
;
A
#
# COMPACT_ATOMS: atom_id res chain seq x y z
N GLY A 1 7.36 -1.19 -14.84
CA GLY A 1 8.01 -1.16 -16.15
C GLY A 1 9.29 -1.99 -16.18
N MET A 2 9.87 -2.18 -17.37
CA MET A 2 11.06 -3.03 -17.60
C MET A 2 11.84 -2.51 -18.80
N ASP A 3 13.17 -2.53 -18.69
CA ASP A 3 14.06 -2.40 -19.82
C ASP A 3 14.36 -3.80 -20.41
N VAL A 4 13.65 -4.15 -21.46
CA VAL A 4 13.76 -5.47 -22.10
C VAL A 4 15.07 -5.67 -22.88
N GLU A 5 15.80 -4.57 -23.16
CA GLU A 5 17.06 -4.57 -23.89
C GLU A 5 18.28 -4.47 -22.97
N HIS A 6 18.07 -4.38 -21.63
CA HIS A 6 19.18 -4.26 -20.66
C HIS A 6 20.19 -5.38 -20.85
N GLU A 7 21.49 -5.04 -20.94
CA GLU A 7 22.59 -5.94 -21.32
C GLU A 7 22.65 -7.24 -20.47
N ASP A 8 22.27 -7.17 -19.18
CA ASP A 8 22.33 -8.28 -18.23
C ASP A 8 20.99 -9.03 -18.11
N LEU A 9 19.90 -8.53 -18.71
CA LEU A 9 18.55 -9.07 -18.58
C LEU A 9 17.91 -9.55 -19.90
N ARG A 10 18.32 -9.03 -21.05
CA ARG A 10 17.67 -9.31 -22.34
C ARG A 10 17.54 -10.80 -22.65
N GLN A 11 18.44 -11.65 -22.16
CA GLN A 11 18.38 -13.10 -22.34
C GLN A 11 17.39 -13.80 -21.40
N ALA A 12 16.97 -13.09 -20.33
CA ALA A 12 16.01 -13.57 -19.36
C ALA A 12 14.61 -12.96 -19.58
N ILE A 13 14.40 -12.18 -20.62
CA ILE A 13 13.08 -11.63 -20.92
C ILE A 13 12.20 -12.69 -21.57
N TRP A 14 11.04 -12.95 -20.97
CA TRP A 14 10.04 -13.85 -21.53
C TRP A 14 9.53 -13.34 -22.89
N ILE A 15 9.32 -14.25 -23.81
CA ILE A 15 8.77 -13.96 -25.12
C ILE A 15 7.49 -14.78 -25.30
N ASN A 16 6.37 -14.12 -25.57
CA ASN A 16 5.11 -14.78 -25.88
C ASN A 16 5.28 -15.64 -27.15
N PRO A 17 5.25 -16.98 -27.03
CA PRO A 17 5.53 -17.85 -28.19
C PRO A 17 4.41 -17.83 -29.25
N LYS A 18 3.26 -17.21 -28.93
CA LYS A 18 2.09 -17.15 -29.82
C LYS A 18 1.97 -15.80 -30.51
N GLU A 19 2.74 -14.80 -30.09
CA GLU A 19 2.69 -13.44 -30.63
C GLU A 19 3.85 -13.13 -31.57
N LYS A 20 3.62 -12.21 -32.52
CA LYS A 20 4.61 -11.64 -33.43
C LYS A 20 4.43 -10.15 -33.51
N LEU A 21 5.50 -9.40 -33.60
CA LEU A 21 5.46 -7.95 -33.75
C LEU A 21 4.95 -7.58 -35.17
N ASN A 22 3.62 -7.47 -35.33
CA ASN A 22 2.99 -7.29 -36.63
C ASN A 22 1.69 -6.44 -36.57
N GLN A 23 1.43 -5.78 -35.43
CA GLN A 23 0.23 -4.97 -35.15
C GLN A 23 -1.07 -5.79 -35.20
N LYS A 24 -1.00 -7.06 -34.83
CA LYS A 24 -2.16 -7.94 -34.70
C LYS A 24 -2.07 -8.69 -33.39
N ASP A 25 -3.21 -9.04 -32.89
CA ASP A 25 -3.40 -10.00 -31.80
C ASP A 25 -3.41 -11.40 -32.42
N ASP A 26 -2.24 -12.07 -32.42
CA ASP A 26 -2.06 -13.38 -33.07
C ASP A 26 -2.61 -14.54 -32.19
N ASP A 27 -2.64 -14.38 -30.88
CA ASP A 27 -3.14 -15.41 -29.94
C ASP A 27 -4.60 -15.19 -29.51
N ARG A 28 -5.21 -14.08 -29.92
CA ARG A 28 -6.62 -13.71 -29.68
C ARG A 28 -6.97 -13.54 -28.20
N ASN A 29 -6.04 -13.01 -27.44
CA ASN A 29 -6.25 -12.66 -26.05
C ASN A 29 -6.80 -11.24 -25.82
N GLY A 30 -6.95 -10.44 -26.89
CA GLY A 30 -7.41 -9.05 -26.88
C GLY A 30 -6.28 -8.02 -26.80
N LEU A 31 -5.03 -8.45 -26.71
CA LEU A 31 -3.85 -7.59 -26.55
C LEU A 31 -2.96 -7.69 -27.78
N ILE A 32 -2.60 -6.55 -28.37
CA ILE A 32 -1.86 -6.51 -29.65
C ILE A 32 -0.35 -6.44 -29.35
N ASP A 33 0.42 -7.36 -29.96
CA ASP A 33 1.89 -7.39 -29.86
C ASP A 33 2.39 -7.47 -28.39
N ASP A 34 1.76 -8.24 -27.52
CA ASP A 34 2.15 -8.44 -26.13
C ASP A 34 3.35 -9.40 -25.97
N ILE A 35 4.41 -9.11 -26.72
CA ILE A 35 5.59 -9.98 -26.91
C ILE A 35 6.32 -10.28 -25.60
N ASN A 36 6.51 -9.28 -24.71
CA ASN A 36 7.28 -9.43 -23.47
C ASN A 36 6.44 -9.25 -22.21
N GLY A 37 5.12 -9.23 -22.39
CA GLY A 37 4.14 -8.89 -21.36
C GLY A 37 3.32 -7.67 -21.73
N TRP A 38 2.71 -7.01 -20.75
CA TRP A 38 1.72 -5.97 -21.02
C TRP A 38 1.78 -4.78 -20.04
N ASN A 39 1.48 -3.60 -20.55
CA ASN A 39 1.33 -2.38 -19.79
C ASN A 39 -0.16 -1.99 -19.68
N PHE A 40 -0.82 -2.36 -18.59
CA PHE A 40 -2.20 -1.99 -18.28
C PHE A 40 -2.38 -0.48 -18.05
N LEU A 41 -1.30 0.26 -17.86
CA LEU A 41 -1.26 1.72 -17.74
C LEU A 41 -0.90 2.40 -19.08
N GLY A 42 -1.06 1.70 -20.17
CA GLY A 42 -0.86 2.20 -21.53
C GLY A 42 -2.15 2.71 -22.14
N GLY A 43 -2.02 3.63 -23.06
CA GLY A 43 -3.11 4.15 -23.89
C GLY A 43 -2.80 4.00 -25.36
N LYS A 44 -3.71 4.53 -26.18
CA LYS A 44 -3.52 4.64 -27.63
C LYS A 44 -2.35 5.59 -27.95
N ASP A 45 -1.81 5.49 -29.17
CA ASP A 45 -0.75 6.38 -29.65
C ASP A 45 0.50 6.42 -28.75
N ALA A 46 0.86 5.26 -28.18
CA ALA A 46 2.02 5.09 -27.32
C ALA A 46 1.98 5.93 -26.01
N GLN A 47 0.83 6.36 -25.58
CA GLN A 47 0.69 7.06 -24.30
C GLN A 47 0.87 6.09 -23.14
N VAL A 48 1.42 6.59 -22.01
CA VAL A 48 1.58 5.85 -20.77
C VAL A 48 1.18 6.70 -19.58
N VAL A 49 0.56 6.10 -18.59
CA VAL A 49 0.26 6.75 -17.31
C VAL A 49 1.55 6.88 -16.50
N GLU A 50 1.94 8.10 -16.18
CA GLU A 50 3.15 8.41 -15.42
C GLU A 50 2.91 8.47 -13.91
N SER A 51 1.67 8.74 -13.48
CA SER A 51 1.30 8.84 -12.06
C SER A 51 -0.11 8.33 -11.83
N LEU A 52 -0.26 7.52 -10.79
CA LEU A 52 -1.55 7.06 -10.27
C LEU A 52 -1.87 7.77 -8.95
N THR A 53 -3.16 7.87 -8.64
CA THR A 53 -3.62 8.16 -7.28
C THR A 53 -3.39 6.96 -6.36
N ARG A 54 -3.42 7.19 -5.04
CA ARG A 54 -3.47 6.08 -4.06
C ARG A 54 -4.91 5.64 -3.84
N GLU A 55 -5.08 4.45 -3.33
CA GLU A 55 -6.41 3.91 -3.03
C GLU A 55 -7.16 4.76 -2.00
N GLY A 56 -6.44 5.36 -1.04
CA GLY A 56 -7.03 6.29 -0.09
C GLY A 56 -7.74 7.47 -0.74
N GLU A 57 -7.19 8.07 -1.79
CA GLU A 57 -7.83 9.13 -2.54
C GLU A 57 -9.05 8.63 -3.31
N ARG A 58 -8.94 7.47 -3.98
CA ARG A 58 -10.04 6.86 -4.74
C ARG A 58 -11.22 6.53 -3.84
N GLU A 59 -10.97 5.90 -2.69
CA GLU A 59 -11.99 5.57 -1.70
C GLU A 59 -12.60 6.81 -1.05
N PHE A 60 -11.78 7.84 -0.79
CA PHE A 60 -12.30 9.13 -0.33
C PHE A 60 -13.32 9.70 -1.33
N PHE A 61 -12.99 9.77 -2.61
CA PHE A 61 -13.92 10.28 -3.63
C PHE A 61 -15.16 9.40 -3.81
N ARG A 62 -15.02 8.09 -3.71
CA ARG A 62 -16.15 7.15 -3.80
C ARG A 62 -17.18 7.37 -2.69
N LEU A 63 -16.71 7.69 -1.48
CA LEU A 63 -17.54 7.71 -0.27
C LEU A 63 -17.88 9.12 0.23
N LYS A 64 -17.15 10.16 -0.22
CA LYS A 64 -17.31 11.52 0.32
C LYS A 64 -18.73 12.06 0.22
N ASP A 65 -19.42 11.86 -0.90
CA ASP A 65 -20.76 12.39 -1.12
C ASP A 65 -21.81 11.75 -0.20
N LYS A 66 -21.54 10.52 0.29
CA LYS A 66 -22.39 9.85 1.28
C LYS A 66 -22.10 10.32 2.71
N TYR A 67 -20.81 10.51 3.06
CA TYR A 67 -20.38 10.53 4.45
C TYR A 67 -19.58 11.76 4.88
N ALA A 68 -19.03 12.55 3.96
CA ALA A 68 -18.11 13.63 4.29
C ALA A 68 -18.74 14.71 5.20
N ASP A 69 -20.03 14.98 5.03
CA ASP A 69 -20.72 16.01 5.80
C ASP A 69 -21.10 15.58 7.23
N TYR A 70 -20.96 14.31 7.56
CA TYR A 70 -21.27 13.83 8.90
C TYR A 70 -20.20 14.25 9.92
N ILE A 71 -20.64 14.87 11.02
CA ILE A 71 -19.84 15.22 12.18
C ILE A 71 -20.38 14.39 13.36
N PHE A 72 -19.51 13.67 14.05
CA PHE A 72 -19.85 12.87 15.22
C PHE A 72 -19.21 13.44 16.47
N ASP A 73 -20.02 13.72 17.51
CA ASP A 73 -19.56 14.31 18.78
C ASP A 73 -19.27 13.27 19.89
N GLY A 74 -19.29 11.99 19.54
CA GLY A 74 -19.15 10.89 20.49
C GLY A 74 -20.49 10.28 20.93
N LYS A 75 -21.62 10.98 20.70
CA LYS A 75 -22.97 10.54 21.06
C LYS A 75 -23.97 10.67 19.91
N LYS A 76 -23.88 11.76 19.13
CA LYS A 76 -24.84 12.17 18.11
C LYS A 76 -24.17 12.52 16.80
N TYR A 77 -24.93 12.48 15.74
CA TYR A 77 -24.51 12.85 14.38
C TYR A 77 -25.09 14.20 13.99
N TYR A 78 -24.29 15.02 13.32
CA TYR A 78 -24.65 16.34 12.83
C TYR A 78 -24.22 16.52 11.38
N LYS A 79 -24.87 17.47 10.71
CA LYS A 79 -24.41 18.03 9.41
C LYS A 79 -24.47 19.56 9.48
N ILE A 80 -23.65 20.23 8.69
CA ILE A 80 -23.75 21.69 8.51
C ILE A 80 -24.77 21.93 7.39
N ILE A 81 -25.94 22.45 7.77
CA ILE A 81 -27.04 22.79 6.87
C ILE A 81 -27.26 24.29 6.95
N ASN A 82 -27.14 24.99 5.81
CA ASN A 82 -27.24 26.45 5.73
C ASN A 82 -26.31 27.17 6.72
N GLY A 83 -25.09 26.70 6.90
CA GLY A 83 -24.08 27.28 7.79
C GLY A 83 -24.31 27.01 9.27
N THR A 84 -25.26 26.15 9.65
CA THR A 84 -25.57 25.80 11.03
C THR A 84 -25.47 24.29 11.24
N ARG A 85 -24.83 23.88 12.34
CA ARG A 85 -24.75 22.48 12.74
C ARG A 85 -26.11 21.99 13.23
N GLN A 86 -26.69 21.00 12.55
CA GLN A 86 -27.99 20.41 12.88
C GLN A 86 -27.86 18.93 13.17
N GLU A 87 -28.52 18.44 14.22
CA GLU A 87 -28.59 17.03 14.56
C GLU A 87 -29.32 16.26 13.45
N VAL A 88 -28.76 15.13 13.03
CA VAL A 88 -29.30 14.24 12.00
C VAL A 88 -29.28 12.81 12.48
N ALA A 89 -30.01 11.93 11.79
CA ALA A 89 -29.93 10.49 12.04
C ALA A 89 -28.52 9.96 11.73
N ALA A 90 -28.14 8.86 12.41
CA ALA A 90 -26.92 8.14 12.07
C ALA A 90 -26.93 7.68 10.61
N PRO A 91 -25.75 7.52 9.97
CA PRO A 91 -25.65 6.95 8.64
C PRO A 91 -26.35 5.59 8.54
N GLU A 92 -27.07 5.33 7.45
CA GLU A 92 -27.83 4.08 7.25
C GLU A 92 -26.89 2.86 7.24
N ASN A 93 -25.76 2.96 6.55
CA ASN A 93 -24.72 1.93 6.53
C ASN A 93 -23.58 2.30 7.47
N MET A 94 -23.67 1.89 8.72
CA MET A 94 -22.67 2.17 9.75
C MET A 94 -21.34 1.46 9.51
N GLU A 95 -21.33 0.30 8.87
CA GLU A 95 -20.10 -0.43 8.54
C GLU A 95 -19.29 0.35 7.49
N GLU A 96 -19.92 0.78 6.40
CA GLU A 96 -19.30 1.60 5.35
C GLU A 96 -18.90 2.99 5.89
N TYR A 97 -19.72 3.60 6.76
CA TYR A 97 -19.36 4.85 7.42
C TYR A 97 -18.12 4.72 8.32
N ASN A 98 -18.04 3.65 9.13
CA ASN A 98 -16.90 3.39 9.99
C ASN A 98 -15.63 3.12 9.17
N TYR A 99 -15.75 2.38 8.07
CA TYR A 99 -14.67 2.19 7.11
C TYR A 99 -14.20 3.54 6.55
N TYR A 100 -15.13 4.37 6.06
CA TYR A 100 -14.81 5.73 5.58
C TYR A 100 -14.12 6.57 6.67
N ARG A 101 -14.71 6.65 7.86
CA ARG A 101 -14.27 7.55 8.92
C ARG A 101 -12.93 7.16 9.53
N TYR A 102 -12.72 5.87 9.78
CA TYR A 102 -11.60 5.37 10.57
C TYR A 102 -10.50 4.67 9.77
N LYS A 103 -10.73 4.40 8.49
CA LYS A 103 -9.75 3.82 7.59
C LYS A 103 -9.41 4.75 6.44
N VAL A 104 -10.41 5.17 5.66
CA VAL A 104 -10.18 5.98 4.45
C VAL A 104 -9.69 7.38 4.80
N MET A 105 -10.37 8.08 5.71
CA MET A 105 -10.04 9.47 6.05
C MET A 105 -8.60 9.67 6.56
N PRO A 106 -8.06 8.83 7.46
CA PRO A 106 -6.67 8.95 7.90
C PRO A 106 -5.64 8.60 6.83
N GLU A 107 -5.92 7.61 5.98
CA GLU A 107 -4.99 7.13 4.95
C GLU A 107 -5.01 7.98 3.68
N SER A 108 -6.11 8.71 3.41
CA SER A 108 -6.19 9.64 2.30
C SER A 108 -5.54 10.98 2.67
N ARG A 109 -4.57 11.41 1.85
CA ARG A 109 -3.96 12.76 1.99
C ARG A 109 -4.99 13.87 1.81
N ILE A 110 -5.98 13.66 0.94
CA ILE A 110 -7.11 14.58 0.74
C ILE A 110 -8.07 14.47 1.93
N GLY A 111 -8.41 13.25 2.34
CA GLY A 111 -9.31 13.00 3.47
C GLY A 111 -8.78 13.59 4.78
N SER A 112 -7.49 13.49 5.06
CA SER A 112 -6.88 14.08 6.26
C SER A 112 -6.95 15.62 6.25
N THR A 113 -6.70 16.27 5.11
CA THR A 113 -6.87 17.74 5.00
C THR A 113 -8.34 18.15 5.07
N TYR A 114 -9.25 17.35 4.54
CA TYR A 114 -10.69 17.58 4.70
C TYR A 114 -11.15 17.45 6.16
N SER A 115 -10.64 16.46 6.89
CA SER A 115 -10.89 16.36 8.35
C SER A 115 -10.41 17.61 9.10
N GLY A 116 -9.24 18.12 8.73
CA GLY A 116 -8.72 19.39 9.27
C GLY A 116 -9.65 20.58 8.99
N LEU A 117 -10.21 20.64 7.78
CA LEU A 117 -11.19 21.68 7.40
C LEU A 117 -12.50 21.55 8.21
N GLN A 118 -13.02 20.33 8.38
CA GLN A 118 -14.20 20.10 9.22
C GLN A 118 -13.95 20.52 10.67
N LEU A 119 -12.79 20.17 11.22
CA LEU A 119 -12.40 20.56 12.56
C LEU A 119 -12.27 22.08 12.69
N ALA A 120 -11.72 22.76 11.69
CA ALA A 120 -11.62 24.23 11.69
C ALA A 120 -13.00 24.92 11.73
N TYR A 121 -14.00 24.42 11.01
CA TYR A 121 -15.37 24.91 11.10
C TYR A 121 -15.98 24.71 12.48
N VAL A 122 -15.78 23.54 13.08
CA VAL A 122 -16.25 23.28 14.46
C VAL A 122 -15.58 24.21 15.45
N ILE A 123 -14.28 24.41 15.36
CA ILE A 123 -13.54 25.31 16.24
C ILE A 123 -14.02 26.76 16.06
N GLU A 124 -14.22 27.23 14.82
CA GLU A 124 -14.75 28.56 14.54
C GLU A 124 -16.09 28.79 15.26
N GLU A 125 -17.03 27.82 15.16
CA GLU A 125 -18.34 27.90 15.84
C GLU A 125 -18.18 28.12 17.35
N TYR A 126 -17.30 27.33 18.00
CA TYR A 126 -17.07 27.44 19.45
C TYR A 126 -16.28 28.68 19.85
N VAL A 127 -15.29 29.07 19.06
CA VAL A 127 -14.52 30.33 19.29
C VAL A 127 -15.43 31.55 19.23
N GLU A 128 -16.35 31.59 18.27
CA GLU A 128 -17.38 32.63 18.21
C GLU A 128 -18.32 32.62 19.44
N LYS A 129 -18.67 31.43 19.91
CA LYS A 129 -19.44 31.27 21.15
C LYS A 129 -18.64 31.75 22.36
N PHE A 130 -17.41 31.35 22.53
CA PHE A 130 -16.54 31.82 23.64
C PHE A 130 -16.38 33.32 23.62
N ASN A 131 -16.18 33.92 22.45
CA ASN A 131 -16.07 35.37 22.31
C ASN A 131 -17.35 36.09 22.76
N ARG A 132 -18.53 35.62 22.39
CA ARG A 132 -19.82 36.18 22.85
C ARG A 132 -19.98 36.01 24.34
N ASP A 133 -19.76 34.84 24.89
CA ASP A 133 -19.95 34.51 26.31
C ASP A 133 -19.00 35.34 27.19
N MET A 134 -17.73 35.47 26.78
CA MET A 134 -16.76 36.31 27.51
C MET A 134 -17.14 37.83 27.48
N LYS A 135 -17.52 38.34 26.31
CA LYS A 135 -17.97 39.76 26.20
C LYS A 135 -19.21 40.07 27.04
N GLN A 136 -20.11 39.08 27.13
CA GLN A 136 -21.29 39.22 27.98
C GLN A 136 -20.95 39.15 29.47
N ARG A 137 -20.03 38.27 29.86
CA ARG A 137 -19.64 38.04 31.25
C ARG A 137 -18.71 39.11 31.79
N PHE A 138 -17.88 39.71 30.93
CA PHE A 138 -16.86 40.69 31.29
C PHE A 138 -16.97 41.98 30.43
N PRO A 139 -18.08 42.73 30.52
CA PRO A 139 -18.32 43.87 29.66
C PRO A 139 -17.27 44.96 29.89
N GLY A 140 -16.66 45.46 28.78
CA GLY A 140 -15.66 46.52 28.83
C GLY A 140 -14.28 46.14 29.35
N LYS A 141 -14.04 44.87 29.68
CA LYS A 141 -12.74 44.35 30.10
C LYS A 141 -11.90 43.91 28.90
N GLU A 142 -10.58 44.11 28.96
CA GLU A 142 -9.67 43.43 28.05
C GLU A 142 -9.73 41.92 28.34
N LEU A 143 -10.04 41.13 27.33
CA LEU A 143 -10.17 39.68 27.49
C LEU A 143 -8.80 39.03 27.39
N THR A 144 -8.51 38.12 28.32
CA THR A 144 -7.24 37.39 28.43
C THR A 144 -7.48 35.88 28.56
N VAL A 145 -6.40 35.12 28.67
CA VAL A 145 -6.45 33.68 28.95
C VAL A 145 -7.19 33.36 30.26
N GLU A 146 -7.14 34.28 31.27
CA GLU A 146 -7.83 34.08 32.54
C GLU A 146 -9.36 34.13 32.35
N GLU A 147 -9.87 35.12 31.60
CA GLU A 147 -11.29 35.20 31.29
C GLU A 147 -11.75 34.00 30.47
N PHE A 148 -10.93 33.57 29.48
CA PHE A 148 -11.23 32.36 28.70
C PHE A 148 -11.30 31.11 29.58
N GLN A 149 -10.29 30.89 30.45
CA GLN A 149 -10.27 29.75 31.37
C GLN A 149 -11.41 29.79 32.38
N SER A 150 -11.81 31.00 32.84
CA SER A 150 -12.93 31.15 33.77
C SER A 150 -14.29 30.78 33.18
N CYS A 151 -14.39 30.66 31.84
CA CYS A 151 -15.57 30.14 31.14
C CYS A 151 -15.59 28.59 31.12
N TYR A 152 -14.52 27.95 31.57
CA TYR A 152 -14.48 26.50 31.70
C TYR A 152 -15.12 26.04 33.00
N ASP A 153 -16.25 25.34 32.90
CA ASP A 153 -16.86 24.64 34.03
C ASP A 153 -16.55 23.12 33.91
N PRO A 154 -15.67 22.57 34.76
CA PRO A 154 -15.31 21.15 34.68
C PRO A 154 -16.47 20.22 35.05
N LYS A 155 -17.57 20.73 35.61
CA LYS A 155 -18.75 19.97 35.99
C LYS A 155 -19.86 20.02 34.95
N ALA A 156 -19.76 20.90 33.97
CA ALA A 156 -20.76 21.04 32.91
C ALA A 156 -20.68 19.81 31.98
N GLU A 157 -21.82 19.22 31.64
CA GLU A 157 -21.91 18.22 30.62
C GLU A 157 -21.56 18.83 29.27
N ARG A 158 -20.55 18.27 28.59
CA ARG A 158 -20.07 18.75 27.30
C ARG A 158 -20.08 17.63 26.27
N ASP A 159 -20.29 18.02 25.04
CA ASP A 159 -19.97 17.14 23.93
C ASP A 159 -18.45 17.13 23.63
N SER A 160 -17.96 16.08 23.00
CA SER A 160 -16.54 15.92 22.70
C SER A 160 -15.99 17.03 21.79
N LEU A 161 -16.81 17.63 20.94
CA LEU A 161 -16.41 18.71 20.03
C LEU A 161 -16.14 20.01 20.79
N SER A 162 -16.98 20.34 21.79
CA SER A 162 -16.77 21.51 22.64
C SER A 162 -15.49 21.40 23.46
N GLU A 163 -15.19 20.20 23.95
CA GLU A 163 -13.95 19.92 24.66
C GLU A 163 -12.71 20.08 23.77
N VAL A 164 -12.74 19.49 22.57
CA VAL A 164 -11.67 19.63 21.57
C VAL A 164 -11.48 21.11 21.21
N ALA A 165 -12.55 21.86 20.95
CA ALA A 165 -12.46 23.27 20.62
C ALA A 165 -11.86 24.09 21.76
N PHE A 166 -12.23 23.78 23.01
CA PHE A 166 -11.66 24.47 24.19
C PHE A 166 -10.16 24.18 24.33
N VAL A 167 -9.74 22.90 24.25
CA VAL A 167 -8.34 22.50 24.37
C VAL A 167 -7.49 23.07 23.24
N CYS A 168 -7.97 23.04 22.01
CA CYS A 168 -7.28 23.65 20.88
C CYS A 168 -7.13 25.16 21.08
N THR A 169 -8.17 25.86 21.52
CA THR A 169 -8.12 27.29 21.77
C THR A 169 -7.14 27.63 22.89
N ALA A 170 -7.15 26.87 24.00
CA ALA A 170 -6.20 27.03 25.09
C ALA A 170 -4.74 26.86 24.62
N TYR A 171 -4.49 25.88 23.77
CA TYR A 171 -3.15 25.63 23.21
C TYR A 171 -2.62 26.81 22.37
N TYR A 172 -3.49 27.55 21.67
CA TYR A 172 -3.09 28.67 20.83
C TYR A 172 -2.59 29.87 21.63
N PHE A 173 -3.03 30.09 22.90
CA PHE A 173 -2.41 31.07 23.76
C PHE A 173 -0.91 30.78 23.97
N SER A 174 -0.55 29.53 24.19
CA SER A 174 0.86 29.11 24.29
C SER A 174 1.59 29.23 22.96
N LEU A 175 0.96 28.80 21.87
CA LEU A 175 1.56 28.82 20.53
C LEU A 175 1.91 30.26 20.07
N TYR A 176 1.06 31.21 20.35
CA TYR A 176 1.31 32.64 20.04
C TYR A 176 2.05 33.39 21.14
N ASN A 177 2.41 32.73 22.23
CA ASN A 177 3.08 33.34 23.39
C ASN A 177 2.36 34.63 23.83
N THR A 178 1.05 34.56 24.03
CA THR A 178 0.19 35.70 24.39
C THR A 178 -0.78 35.30 25.49
N ASP A 179 -1.11 36.25 26.34
CA ASP A 179 -2.21 36.17 27.31
C ASP A 179 -3.51 36.83 26.81
N LYS A 180 -3.44 37.53 25.67
CA LYS A 180 -4.56 38.29 25.11
C LYS A 180 -5.45 37.40 24.24
N TRP A 181 -6.77 37.57 24.38
CA TRP A 181 -7.77 36.86 23.61
C TRP A 181 -7.80 37.25 22.12
N GLU A 182 -7.68 38.56 21.83
CA GLU A 182 -7.87 39.02 20.45
C GLU A 182 -6.97 38.34 19.40
N PRO A 183 -5.65 38.19 19.63
CA PRO A 183 -4.80 37.43 18.69
C PRO A 183 -5.23 35.98 18.50
N VAL A 184 -5.68 35.31 19.57
CA VAL A 184 -6.17 33.94 19.52
C VAL A 184 -7.48 33.86 18.74
N TYR A 185 -8.44 34.72 19.06
CA TYR A 185 -9.72 34.82 18.38
C TYR A 185 -9.59 35.03 16.87
N GLN A 186 -8.74 35.98 16.46
CA GLN A 186 -8.53 36.28 15.04
C GLN A 186 -7.92 35.09 14.26
N ASN A 187 -7.02 34.35 14.88
CA ASN A 187 -6.33 33.27 14.21
C ASN A 187 -7.08 31.90 14.28
N MET A 188 -7.85 31.66 15.36
CA MET A 188 -8.65 30.44 15.53
C MET A 188 -10.03 30.50 14.87
N GLY A 189 -10.54 31.69 14.58
CA GLY A 189 -11.79 31.89 13.87
C GLY A 189 -11.63 31.78 12.36
N LYS A 190 -12.14 32.73 11.61
CA LYS A 190 -12.18 32.73 10.12
C LYS A 190 -10.84 32.40 9.45
N LYS A 191 -9.72 32.90 10.00
CA LYS A 191 -8.40 32.70 9.43
C LYS A 191 -7.97 31.22 9.47
N SER A 192 -8.34 30.48 10.51
CA SER A 192 -8.05 29.04 10.58
C SER A 192 -8.84 28.26 9.52
N VAL A 193 -10.09 28.61 9.28
CA VAL A 193 -10.92 28.03 8.22
C VAL A 193 -10.36 28.34 6.83
N GLU A 194 -9.96 29.61 6.59
CA GLU A 194 -9.33 30.00 5.31
C GLU A 194 -8.05 29.19 5.05
N THR A 195 -7.21 29.02 6.07
CA THR A 195 -5.97 28.23 5.97
C THR A 195 -6.26 26.76 5.71
N ALA A 196 -7.19 26.15 6.45
CA ALA A 196 -7.56 24.76 6.27
C ALA A 196 -8.21 24.51 4.89
N LYS A 197 -9.03 25.46 4.41
CA LYS A 197 -9.62 25.41 3.07
C LYS A 197 -8.56 25.47 1.99
N ALA A 198 -7.58 26.36 2.09
CA ALA A 198 -6.48 26.45 1.13
C ALA A 198 -5.65 25.17 1.12
N SER A 199 -5.39 24.55 2.29
CA SER A 199 -4.69 23.27 2.38
C SER A 199 -5.47 22.12 1.72
N TYR A 200 -6.78 22.09 1.89
CA TYR A 200 -7.65 21.10 1.24
C TYR A 200 -7.69 21.30 -0.29
N GLU A 201 -7.81 22.53 -0.76
CA GLU A 201 -7.79 22.86 -2.20
C GLU A 201 -6.44 22.49 -2.84
N GLU A 202 -5.33 22.72 -2.14
CA GLU A 202 -4.01 22.28 -2.59
C GLU A 202 -3.90 20.75 -2.66
N ALA A 203 -4.39 20.04 -1.64
CA ALA A 203 -4.42 18.58 -1.64
C ALA A 203 -5.26 18.02 -2.79
N LEU A 204 -6.43 18.60 -3.06
CA LEU A 204 -7.26 18.26 -4.21
C LEU A 204 -6.52 18.42 -5.53
N ARG A 205 -5.83 19.55 -5.71
CA ARG A 205 -5.06 19.82 -6.94
C ARG A 205 -3.89 18.86 -7.12
N LYS A 206 -3.21 18.51 -6.03
CA LYS A 206 -2.00 17.69 -6.08
C LYS A 206 -2.27 16.18 -6.15
N TYR A 207 -3.34 15.72 -5.52
CA TYR A 207 -3.60 14.30 -5.30
C TYR A 207 -4.97 13.83 -5.80
N GLY A 208 -5.81 14.74 -6.29
CA GLY A 208 -7.22 14.47 -6.56
C GLY A 208 -7.51 13.82 -7.90
N THR A 209 -6.56 13.80 -8.81
CA THR A 209 -6.73 13.24 -10.15
C THR A 209 -5.49 12.50 -10.60
N ASP A 210 -5.68 11.46 -11.37
CA ASP A 210 -4.67 10.85 -12.21
C ASP A 210 -5.14 10.84 -13.67
N GLN A 211 -4.24 10.55 -14.59
CA GLN A 211 -4.53 10.48 -16.01
C GLN A 211 -4.98 9.09 -16.47
N TRP A 212 -5.18 8.16 -15.53
CA TRP A 212 -5.42 6.76 -15.85
C TRP A 212 -6.61 6.58 -16.81
N LYS A 213 -7.76 7.13 -16.47
CA LYS A 213 -8.97 7.01 -17.28
C LYS A 213 -8.86 7.71 -18.65
N GLU A 214 -8.20 8.86 -18.70
CA GLU A 214 -8.04 9.63 -19.94
C GLU A 214 -7.09 8.92 -20.90
N ILE A 215 -6.03 8.30 -20.40
CA ILE A 215 -5.02 7.62 -21.19
C ILE A 215 -5.47 6.21 -21.58
N THR A 216 -5.94 5.41 -20.63
CA THR A 216 -6.34 4.02 -20.91
C THR A 216 -7.70 3.92 -21.60
N GLY A 217 -8.60 4.87 -21.34
CA GLY A 217 -9.99 4.84 -21.81
C GLY A 217 -10.85 3.80 -21.11
N ASP A 218 -10.34 3.17 -20.05
CA ASP A 218 -10.95 2.05 -19.37
C ASP A 218 -11.91 2.46 -18.24
N ASN A 219 -12.75 1.51 -17.80
CA ASN A 219 -13.63 1.63 -16.65
C ASN A 219 -13.09 0.78 -15.48
N PRO A 220 -12.59 1.37 -14.38
CA PRO A 220 -12.00 0.63 -13.26
C PRO A 220 -13.02 -0.20 -12.47
N MET A 221 -14.32 0.01 -12.70
CA MET A 221 -15.41 -0.68 -12.00
C MET A 221 -15.97 -1.87 -12.82
N ASP A 222 -15.47 -2.12 -14.02
CA ASP A 222 -15.92 -3.23 -14.88
C ASP A 222 -14.75 -4.16 -15.24
N ILE A 223 -14.69 -5.32 -14.59
CA ILE A 223 -13.65 -6.32 -14.84
C ILE A 223 -13.71 -6.92 -16.25
N ASN A 224 -14.86 -6.84 -16.95
CA ASN A 224 -15.02 -7.39 -18.29
C ASN A 224 -14.52 -6.44 -19.39
N ASP A 225 -14.30 -5.18 -19.06
CA ASP A 225 -13.63 -4.23 -19.96
C ASP A 225 -12.12 -4.42 -19.86
N SER A 226 -11.57 -5.40 -20.60
CA SER A 226 -10.19 -5.86 -20.44
C SER A 226 -9.26 -5.50 -21.63
N ASN A 227 -9.81 -4.95 -22.73
CA ASN A 227 -9.07 -4.69 -23.96
C ASN A 227 -8.49 -3.26 -23.99
N TYR A 228 -7.56 -2.96 -23.10
CA TYR A 228 -6.87 -1.68 -23.00
C TYR A 228 -5.39 -1.89 -22.67
N GLY A 229 -4.62 -0.82 -22.65
CA GLY A 229 -3.18 -0.90 -22.43
C GLY A 229 -2.37 -0.84 -23.72
N ASN A 230 -1.07 -1.10 -23.60
CA ASN A 230 -0.14 -1.24 -24.71
C ASN A 230 1.09 -2.09 -24.35
N ASN A 231 1.97 -2.32 -25.30
CA ASN A 231 3.19 -3.10 -25.10
C ASN A 231 4.44 -2.28 -24.72
N ILE A 232 4.28 -1.02 -24.29
CA ILE A 232 5.39 -0.18 -23.87
C ILE A 232 5.74 -0.47 -22.42
N LEU A 233 6.81 -1.21 -22.20
CA LEU A 233 7.25 -1.66 -20.89
C LEU A 233 8.32 -0.76 -20.26
N LEU A 234 9.16 -0.09 -21.06
CA LEU A 234 10.17 0.84 -20.55
C LEU A 234 9.53 2.20 -20.26
N THR A 235 9.48 2.56 -18.99
CA THR A 235 8.90 3.82 -18.49
C THR A 235 9.82 4.45 -17.47
N SER A 236 9.60 5.72 -17.12
CA SER A 236 10.42 6.49 -16.18
C SER A 236 10.50 5.87 -14.78
N ASP A 237 9.53 5.02 -14.41
CA ASP A 237 9.40 4.33 -13.12
C ASP A 237 9.93 2.88 -13.14
N ALA A 238 10.59 2.41 -14.21
CA ALA A 238 11.01 1.03 -14.38
C ALA A 238 12.14 0.57 -13.43
N ALA A 239 12.88 1.48 -12.84
CA ALA A 239 14.12 1.22 -12.10
C ALA A 239 14.00 0.10 -11.06
N THR A 240 12.99 0.16 -10.17
CA THR A 240 12.80 -0.84 -9.11
C THR A 240 12.51 -2.24 -9.67
N ASN A 241 11.74 -2.32 -10.76
CA ASN A 241 11.42 -3.62 -11.37
C ASN A 241 12.60 -4.21 -12.13
N ILE A 242 13.43 -3.36 -12.75
CA ILE A 242 14.71 -3.79 -13.35
C ILE A 242 15.62 -4.38 -12.25
N MET A 243 15.71 -3.73 -11.08
CA MET A 243 16.46 -4.28 -9.94
C MET A 243 15.90 -5.62 -9.49
N LYS A 244 14.57 -5.76 -9.35
CA LYS A 244 13.93 -7.04 -8.99
C LYS A 244 14.25 -8.13 -10.00
N ALA A 245 14.16 -7.83 -11.30
CA ALA A 245 14.51 -8.77 -12.37
C ALA A 245 15.98 -9.17 -12.31
N GLY A 246 16.88 -8.24 -12.04
CA GLY A 246 18.31 -8.53 -11.86
C GLY A 246 18.59 -9.48 -10.70
N ILE A 247 17.94 -9.27 -9.56
CA ILE A 247 18.04 -10.18 -8.40
C ILE A 247 17.58 -11.59 -8.77
N ILE A 248 16.50 -11.70 -9.52
CA ILE A 248 15.94 -13.00 -9.90
C ILE A 248 16.78 -13.69 -10.98
N ALA A 249 17.08 -12.98 -12.09
CA ALA A 249 17.44 -13.60 -13.34
C ALA A 249 18.62 -12.96 -14.10
N ALA A 250 19.38 -12.01 -13.53
CA ALA A 250 20.57 -11.47 -14.18
C ALA A 250 21.51 -12.60 -14.57
N LYS A 251 22.12 -12.48 -15.77
CA LYS A 251 22.91 -13.57 -16.36
C LYS A 251 24.20 -13.79 -15.60
N ARG A 252 24.44 -15.02 -15.16
CA ARG A 252 25.66 -15.42 -14.47
C ARG A 252 26.82 -15.63 -15.43
N ASP A 253 28.03 -15.52 -14.91
CA ASP A 253 29.28 -15.81 -15.59
C ASP A 253 29.56 -14.95 -16.85
N ASN A 254 28.84 -13.83 -17.02
CA ASN A 254 29.02 -12.91 -18.15
C ASN A 254 30.04 -11.79 -17.88
N LYS A 255 30.58 -11.69 -16.65
CA LYS A 255 31.56 -10.71 -16.19
C LYS A 255 31.09 -9.27 -16.17
N ILE A 256 29.77 -9.05 -16.18
CA ILE A 256 29.15 -7.74 -16.02
C ILE A 256 28.10 -7.81 -14.91
N GLY A 257 27.77 -6.66 -14.32
CA GLY A 257 26.63 -6.46 -13.45
C GLY A 257 26.57 -7.32 -12.22
N SER A 258 25.47 -8.04 -12.09
CA SER A 258 25.13 -8.88 -10.94
C SER A 258 24.74 -10.31 -11.36
N ASP A 259 24.92 -11.25 -10.46
CA ASP A 259 24.48 -12.64 -10.67
C ASP A 259 23.07 -12.82 -10.12
N GLY A 260 22.11 -13.16 -10.98
CA GLY A 260 20.75 -13.54 -10.60
C GLY A 260 20.71 -14.85 -9.81
N ILE A 261 19.72 -15.02 -8.95
CA ILE A 261 19.55 -16.24 -8.14
C ILE A 261 19.19 -17.44 -9.05
N ALA A 262 18.40 -17.20 -10.09
CA ALA A 262 17.92 -18.20 -11.05
C ALA A 262 18.12 -17.68 -12.49
N ASP A 263 19.35 -17.71 -12.99
CA ASP A 263 19.76 -17.13 -14.27
C ASP A 263 19.18 -17.82 -15.53
N GLN A 264 18.47 -18.91 -15.36
CA GLN A 264 17.70 -19.58 -16.41
C GLN A 264 16.20 -19.23 -16.36
N ALA A 265 15.79 -18.31 -15.48
CA ALA A 265 14.42 -17.85 -15.41
C ALA A 265 14.06 -16.94 -16.59
N GLU A 266 12.80 -16.91 -16.93
CA GLU A 266 12.23 -15.95 -17.87
C GLU A 266 11.35 -14.95 -17.11
N ILE A 267 11.54 -13.67 -17.38
CA ILE A 267 10.84 -12.55 -16.72
C ILE A 267 9.75 -12.01 -17.63
N MET A 268 8.50 -12.25 -17.26
CA MET A 268 7.32 -11.63 -17.85
C MET A 268 6.98 -10.34 -17.10
N THR A 269 6.84 -9.25 -17.82
CA THR A 269 6.58 -7.92 -17.22
C THR A 269 5.13 -7.49 -17.42
N LEU A 270 4.42 -7.24 -16.32
CA LEU A 270 3.06 -6.72 -16.30
C LEU A 270 3.04 -5.42 -15.51
N ARG A 271 2.84 -4.28 -16.19
CA ARG A 271 2.88 -2.98 -15.55
C ARG A 271 1.49 -2.56 -15.11
N ILE A 272 1.29 -2.42 -13.79
CA ILE A 272 0.01 -2.06 -13.15
C ILE A 272 0.13 -0.92 -12.14
N CYS A 273 1.33 -0.45 -11.84
CA CYS A 273 1.56 0.62 -10.88
C CYS A 273 2.63 1.59 -11.36
N THR A 274 2.63 2.78 -10.79
CA THR A 274 3.64 3.82 -10.96
C THR A 274 4.45 3.97 -9.67
N ARG A 275 5.47 4.82 -9.68
CA ARG A 275 6.34 5.02 -8.52
C ARG A 275 5.61 5.54 -7.28
N GLU A 276 4.66 6.43 -7.45
CA GLU A 276 4.01 7.15 -6.34
C GLU A 276 2.55 6.75 -6.09
N GLY A 277 1.97 5.98 -7.00
CA GLY A 277 0.58 5.54 -6.91
C GLY A 277 0.45 4.05 -6.64
N GLU A 278 -0.76 3.63 -6.39
CA GLU A 278 -1.12 2.24 -6.11
C GLU A 278 -1.91 1.66 -7.29
N PRO A 279 -1.78 0.36 -7.57
CA PRO A 279 -2.49 -0.26 -8.69
C PRO A 279 -4.01 -0.18 -8.48
N TYR A 280 -4.75 -0.06 -9.57
CA TYR A 280 -6.16 -0.42 -9.53
C TYR A 280 -6.30 -1.93 -9.35
N LEU A 281 -7.27 -2.37 -8.54
CA LEU A 281 -7.51 -3.80 -8.32
C LEU A 281 -7.89 -4.54 -9.61
N LYS A 282 -8.55 -3.86 -10.53
CA LYS A 282 -8.84 -4.38 -11.86
C LYS A 282 -7.56 -4.72 -12.63
N ASP A 283 -6.62 -3.77 -12.72
CA ASP A 283 -5.34 -3.99 -13.40
C ASP A 283 -4.56 -5.13 -12.75
N MET A 284 -4.58 -5.21 -11.40
CA MET A 284 -3.95 -6.30 -10.67
C MET A 284 -4.59 -7.66 -10.98
N ALA A 285 -5.92 -7.74 -11.01
CA ALA A 285 -6.63 -8.98 -11.34
C ALA A 285 -6.33 -9.43 -12.77
N LEU A 286 -6.41 -8.52 -13.74
CA LEU A 286 -6.10 -8.81 -15.14
C LEU A 286 -4.64 -9.22 -15.35
N ALA A 287 -3.71 -8.60 -14.62
CA ALA A 287 -2.29 -8.98 -14.67
C ALA A 287 -2.04 -10.38 -14.09
N ILE A 288 -2.68 -10.74 -12.97
CA ILE A 288 -2.59 -12.10 -12.41
C ILE A 288 -3.21 -13.10 -13.41
N HIS A 289 -4.37 -12.79 -13.96
CA HIS A 289 -5.03 -13.60 -14.99
C HIS A 289 -4.10 -13.86 -16.19
N TYR A 290 -3.49 -12.79 -16.71
CA TYR A 290 -2.54 -12.89 -17.81
C TYR A 290 -1.35 -13.79 -17.45
N ALA A 291 -0.71 -13.55 -16.31
CA ALA A 291 0.42 -14.37 -15.85
C ALA A 291 0.07 -15.86 -15.74
N VAL A 292 -1.09 -16.17 -15.13
CA VAL A 292 -1.57 -17.54 -14.95
C VAL A 292 -1.90 -18.20 -16.28
N SER A 293 -2.56 -17.49 -17.21
CA SER A 293 -2.93 -18.01 -18.53
C SER A 293 -1.73 -18.27 -19.44
N HIS A 294 -0.63 -17.56 -19.23
CA HIS A 294 0.66 -17.74 -19.91
C HIS A 294 1.65 -18.62 -19.16
N GLY A 295 1.20 -19.29 -18.09
CA GLY A 295 1.96 -20.34 -17.40
C GLY A 295 3.06 -19.84 -16.46
N ALA A 296 2.94 -18.65 -15.90
CA ALA A 296 3.88 -18.15 -14.88
C ALA A 296 3.90 -19.08 -13.65
N ASP A 297 5.09 -19.55 -13.27
CA ASP A 297 5.30 -20.39 -12.10
C ASP A 297 5.44 -19.61 -10.80
N VAL A 298 5.96 -18.38 -10.88
CA VAL A 298 6.19 -17.48 -9.75
C VAL A 298 5.64 -16.10 -10.11
N ILE A 299 4.76 -15.56 -9.29
CA ILE A 299 4.16 -14.25 -9.48
C ILE A 299 4.57 -13.34 -8.33
N VAL A 300 5.16 -12.17 -8.62
CA VAL A 300 5.52 -11.17 -7.62
C VAL A 300 4.55 -10.01 -7.74
N LEU A 301 3.76 -9.78 -6.71
CA LEU A 301 2.80 -8.68 -6.64
C LEU A 301 3.44 -7.40 -6.11
N PRO A 302 2.79 -6.24 -6.27
CA PRO A 302 3.09 -5.03 -5.51
C PRO A 302 2.94 -5.25 -4.00
N GLU A 303 3.41 -4.28 -3.22
CA GLU A 303 3.24 -4.26 -1.77
C GLU A 303 1.75 -4.31 -1.36
N GLN A 304 1.50 -4.89 -0.19
CA GLN A 304 0.16 -4.94 0.40
C GLN A 304 -0.39 -3.53 0.68
N ASN A 305 -1.72 -3.42 0.79
CA ASN A 305 -2.39 -2.20 1.22
C ASN A 305 -3.52 -2.52 2.22
N MET A 306 -3.97 -1.52 2.99
CA MET A 306 -5.08 -1.64 3.94
C MET A 306 -6.44 -1.26 3.33
N LEU A 307 -6.42 -0.51 2.23
CA LEU A 307 -7.62 0.06 1.62
C LEU A 307 -7.86 -0.55 0.25
N TYR A 308 -9.02 -1.20 0.09
CA TYR A 308 -9.54 -1.58 -1.22
C TYR A 308 -11.05 -1.81 -1.12
N PRO A 309 -11.83 -1.48 -2.16
CA PRO A 309 -13.26 -1.79 -2.22
C PRO A 309 -13.50 -3.28 -2.08
N GLU A 310 -14.36 -3.68 -1.14
CA GLU A 310 -14.61 -5.09 -0.82
C GLU A 310 -15.09 -5.89 -2.04
N GLU A 311 -15.91 -5.27 -2.90
CA GLU A 311 -16.41 -5.90 -4.13
C GLU A 311 -15.29 -6.22 -5.10
N GLN A 312 -14.29 -5.33 -5.24
CA GLN A 312 -13.16 -5.53 -6.15
C GLN A 312 -12.13 -6.53 -5.62
N LYS A 313 -12.01 -6.71 -4.29
CA LYS A 313 -11.17 -7.75 -3.71
C LYS A 313 -11.51 -9.14 -4.25
N GLN A 314 -12.78 -9.40 -4.58
CA GLN A 314 -13.22 -10.69 -5.11
C GLN A 314 -12.57 -11.03 -6.46
N TRP A 315 -12.24 -10.04 -7.28
CA TRP A 315 -11.52 -10.28 -8.54
C TRP A 315 -10.12 -10.85 -8.27
N ILE A 316 -9.41 -10.24 -7.32
CA ILE A 316 -8.07 -10.71 -6.92
C ILE A 316 -8.13 -12.10 -6.28
N ILE A 317 -9.09 -12.33 -5.38
CA ILE A 317 -9.28 -13.63 -4.73
C ILE A 317 -9.53 -14.74 -5.76
N HIS A 318 -10.34 -14.43 -6.79
CA HIS A 318 -10.60 -15.37 -7.88
C HIS A 318 -9.30 -15.75 -8.61
N GLU A 319 -8.54 -14.78 -9.05
CA GLU A 319 -7.31 -15.02 -9.82
C GLU A 319 -6.21 -15.70 -8.99
N LEU A 320 -6.12 -15.38 -7.69
CA LEU A 320 -5.18 -16.06 -6.80
C LEU A 320 -5.56 -17.52 -6.55
N LYS A 321 -6.85 -17.85 -6.51
CA LYS A 321 -7.32 -19.25 -6.49
C LYS A 321 -7.00 -19.98 -7.80
N GLU A 322 -7.11 -19.32 -8.95
CA GLU A 322 -6.71 -19.91 -10.23
C GLU A 322 -5.19 -20.12 -10.29
N ALA A 323 -4.37 -19.19 -9.77
CA ALA A 323 -2.93 -19.36 -9.61
C ALA A 323 -2.61 -20.59 -8.73
N GLU A 324 -3.32 -20.78 -7.61
CA GLU A 324 -3.15 -21.97 -6.75
C GLU A 324 -3.46 -23.27 -7.50
N LYS A 325 -4.58 -23.33 -8.24
CA LYS A 325 -4.97 -24.50 -9.05
C LYS A 325 -3.94 -24.82 -10.13
N LYS A 326 -3.33 -23.80 -10.73
CA LYS A 326 -2.28 -23.97 -11.76
C LYS A 326 -0.91 -24.29 -11.16
N GLY A 327 -0.77 -24.25 -9.84
CA GLY A 327 0.45 -24.58 -9.11
C GLY A 327 1.48 -23.46 -9.06
N ALA A 328 1.10 -22.23 -9.36
CA ALA A 328 1.96 -21.06 -9.21
C ALA A 328 2.10 -20.64 -7.74
N ILE A 329 3.27 -20.11 -7.36
CA ILE A 329 3.46 -19.42 -6.08
C ILE A 329 3.31 -17.92 -6.29
N VAL A 330 2.65 -17.26 -5.35
CA VAL A 330 2.45 -15.81 -5.33
C VAL A 330 3.22 -15.20 -4.16
N ILE A 331 4.07 -14.22 -4.45
CA ILE A 331 4.94 -13.58 -3.47
C ILE A 331 4.55 -12.11 -3.36
N VAL A 332 4.31 -11.67 -2.13
CA VAL A 332 3.83 -10.33 -1.82
C VAL A 332 4.79 -9.67 -0.82
N PRO A 333 5.38 -8.51 -1.15
CA PRO A 333 6.14 -7.76 -0.16
C PRO A 333 5.20 -7.26 0.96
N ALA A 334 5.64 -7.35 2.20
CA ALA A 334 4.98 -6.69 3.31
C ALA A 334 5.10 -5.16 3.16
N TRP A 335 4.20 -4.41 3.81
CA TRP A 335 4.32 -2.96 3.86
C TRP A 335 5.36 -2.53 4.92
N ASN A 336 5.76 -1.26 4.90
CA ASN A 336 6.80 -0.69 5.74
C ASN A 336 6.28 0.44 6.65
N THR A 337 5.37 0.12 7.54
CA THR A 337 4.74 1.06 8.48
C THR A 337 4.88 0.65 9.95
N SER A 338 5.72 -0.34 10.26
CA SER A 338 5.97 -0.87 11.62
C SER A 338 4.69 -1.38 12.31
N ILE A 339 3.75 -1.94 11.52
CA ILE A 339 2.46 -2.41 12.02
C ILE A 339 2.49 -3.94 12.23
N ASP A 340 1.85 -4.36 13.32
CA ASP A 340 1.56 -5.77 13.60
C ASP A 340 0.40 -6.25 12.72
N MET A 341 0.73 -7.06 11.72
CA MET A 341 -0.22 -7.59 10.73
C MET A 341 -1.14 -8.68 11.30
N ASP A 342 -0.87 -9.16 12.51
CA ASP A 342 -1.80 -10.05 13.23
C ASP A 342 -2.98 -9.26 13.83
N LYS A 343 -2.83 -7.94 13.97
CA LYS A 343 -3.86 -7.02 14.49
C LYS A 343 -4.55 -6.18 13.42
N VAL A 344 -3.86 -5.91 12.31
CA VAL A 344 -4.37 -5.06 11.22
C VAL A 344 -4.33 -5.85 9.92
N GLU A 345 -5.47 -5.89 9.23
CA GLU A 345 -5.59 -6.59 7.96
C GLU A 345 -4.92 -5.78 6.83
N PHE A 346 -4.05 -6.46 6.10
CA PHE A 346 -3.47 -6.01 4.83
C PHE A 346 -3.93 -6.92 3.69
N PHE A 347 -4.09 -6.37 2.51
CA PHE A 347 -4.54 -7.08 1.31
C PHE A 347 -3.47 -6.98 0.20
N PRO A 348 -3.23 -8.05 -0.58
CA PRO A 348 -3.75 -9.40 -0.41
C PRO A 348 -3.06 -10.16 0.73
N ASN A 349 -3.77 -11.14 1.31
CA ASN A 349 -3.23 -12.04 2.33
C ASN A 349 -3.78 -13.47 2.14
N ARG A 350 -3.34 -14.42 2.95
CA ARG A 350 -3.77 -15.82 2.80
C ARG A 350 -5.22 -16.07 3.24
N LYS A 351 -5.71 -15.30 4.22
CA LYS A 351 -7.00 -15.50 4.90
C LYS A 351 -8.14 -14.68 4.29
N MET A 352 -7.96 -14.06 3.14
CA MET A 352 -8.94 -13.18 2.51
C MET A 352 -10.17 -13.90 1.93
N SER A 353 -10.15 -15.23 1.85
CA SER A 353 -11.30 -16.05 1.44
C SER A 353 -12.01 -16.63 2.65
N LYS A 354 -13.33 -16.54 2.68
CA LYS A 354 -14.16 -17.15 3.74
C LYS A 354 -14.10 -18.68 3.76
N ASP A 355 -13.78 -19.29 2.63
CA ASP A 355 -13.86 -20.75 2.45
C ASP A 355 -12.60 -21.47 2.88
N LYS A 356 -11.44 -21.00 2.44
CA LYS A 356 -10.17 -21.67 2.68
C LYS A 356 -9.01 -20.69 2.54
N GLU A 357 -8.01 -20.85 3.42
CA GLU A 357 -6.75 -20.11 3.32
C GLU A 357 -5.98 -20.51 2.04
N LEU A 358 -5.43 -19.52 1.33
CA LEU A 358 -4.54 -19.74 0.20
C LEU A 358 -3.22 -20.34 0.67
N THR A 359 -2.82 -21.46 0.06
CA THR A 359 -1.61 -22.17 0.47
C THR A 359 -0.38 -21.80 -0.37
N ASN A 360 -0.59 -21.12 -1.50
CA ASN A 360 0.45 -20.72 -2.46
C ASN A 360 0.87 -19.25 -2.35
N LEU A 361 0.30 -18.47 -1.43
CA LEU A 361 0.66 -17.07 -1.23
C LEU A 361 1.64 -16.93 -0.06
N MET A 362 2.72 -16.17 -0.27
CA MET A 362 3.79 -15.94 0.70
C MET A 362 4.03 -14.44 0.88
N ILE A 363 4.01 -13.97 2.12
CA ILE A 363 4.27 -12.59 2.50
C ILE A 363 5.72 -12.47 3.00
N VAL A 364 6.47 -11.53 2.44
CA VAL A 364 7.92 -11.39 2.65
C VAL A 364 8.24 -10.02 3.23
N ALA A 365 9.03 -9.99 4.30
CA ALA A 365 9.58 -8.77 4.89
C ALA A 365 11.10 -8.66 4.70
N SER A 366 11.61 -7.45 4.84
CA SER A 366 13.00 -7.13 4.58
C SER A 366 13.90 -7.31 5.82
N SER A 367 15.08 -7.91 5.61
CA SER A 367 16.16 -7.98 6.59
C SER A 367 17.42 -7.29 6.10
N ASP A 368 18.26 -6.88 7.06
CA ASP A 368 19.59 -6.36 6.82
C ASP A 368 20.63 -7.49 6.54
N LYS A 369 21.88 -7.12 6.26
CA LYS A 369 23.00 -8.05 6.03
C LYS A 369 23.34 -8.94 7.23
N LYS A 370 22.94 -8.56 8.44
CA LYS A 370 23.16 -9.32 9.68
C LYS A 370 21.99 -10.25 9.98
N GLY A 371 20.94 -10.17 9.18
CA GLY A 371 19.70 -10.91 9.37
C GLY A 371 18.79 -10.31 10.44
N ASN A 372 18.92 -9.03 10.74
CA ASN A 372 17.96 -8.33 11.59
C ASN A 372 16.79 -7.80 10.72
N PRO A 373 15.57 -7.73 11.27
CA PRO A 373 14.46 -7.12 10.56
C PRO A 373 14.74 -5.63 10.30
N VAL A 374 14.34 -5.11 9.14
CA VAL A 374 14.34 -3.67 8.90
C VAL A 374 13.33 -3.02 9.84
N MET A 375 13.67 -1.84 10.39
CA MET A 375 12.92 -1.22 11.49
C MET A 375 11.48 -0.91 11.12
N ASP A 376 11.23 -0.41 9.92
CA ASP A 376 9.92 0.04 9.46
C ASP A 376 9.10 -1.04 8.72
N THR A 377 9.68 -2.21 8.38
CA THR A 377 8.91 -3.31 7.79
C THR A 377 7.79 -3.78 8.72
N ASN A 378 6.64 -4.19 8.19
CA ASN A 378 5.57 -4.79 8.99
C ASN A 378 5.97 -6.17 9.50
N TYR A 379 5.30 -6.67 10.51
CA TYR A 379 5.58 -7.96 11.16
C TYR A 379 4.29 -8.66 11.60
N GLY A 380 4.38 -9.93 11.97
CA GLY A 380 3.26 -10.70 12.47
C GLY A 380 3.57 -12.19 12.56
N ALA A 381 3.52 -12.75 13.76
CA ALA A 381 3.85 -14.15 14.04
C ALA A 381 3.00 -15.16 13.24
N ASN A 382 1.76 -14.78 12.86
CA ASN A 382 0.80 -15.65 12.17
C ASN A 382 0.49 -15.21 10.73
N THR A 383 0.89 -14.00 10.35
CA THR A 383 0.58 -13.44 9.02
C THR A 383 1.79 -13.28 8.13
N LEU A 384 2.92 -12.83 8.66
CA LEU A 384 4.17 -12.73 7.89
C LEU A 384 4.82 -14.10 7.76
N ASP A 385 5.21 -14.49 6.56
CA ASP A 385 5.79 -15.81 6.31
C ASP A 385 7.29 -15.87 6.62
N ILE A 386 8.08 -14.96 6.04
CA ILE A 386 9.53 -15.07 6.03
C ILE A 386 10.21 -13.71 5.88
N TYR A 387 11.41 -13.60 6.41
CA TYR A 387 12.33 -12.49 6.12
C TYR A 387 13.31 -12.86 5.00
N ALA A 388 13.72 -11.85 4.23
CA ALA A 388 14.75 -12.01 3.20
C ALA A 388 15.62 -10.75 3.09
N PRO A 389 16.88 -10.87 2.59
CA PRO A 389 17.72 -9.71 2.33
C PRO A 389 17.03 -8.70 1.40
N GLY A 390 16.90 -7.46 1.87
CA GLY A 390 16.26 -6.37 1.14
C GLY A 390 16.95 -5.02 1.31
N THR A 391 18.11 -4.97 2.01
CA THR A 391 18.90 -3.75 2.18
C THR A 391 20.24 -3.88 1.48
N ASP A 392 20.70 -2.78 0.89
CA ASP A 392 21.98 -2.69 0.19
C ASP A 392 22.19 -3.77 -0.89
N ILE A 393 21.14 -4.09 -1.63
CA ILE A 393 21.17 -5.09 -2.69
C ILE A 393 21.68 -4.45 -3.98
N TYR A 394 22.81 -4.93 -4.49
CA TYR A 394 23.35 -4.52 -5.78
C TYR A 394 22.68 -5.29 -6.91
N SER A 395 22.20 -4.58 -7.92
CA SER A 395 21.48 -5.19 -9.07
C SER A 395 21.48 -4.28 -10.30
N ALA A 396 20.97 -4.82 -11.41
CA ALA A 396 20.72 -4.08 -12.65
C ALA A 396 19.85 -2.85 -12.40
N TYR A 397 20.07 -1.79 -13.18
CA TYR A 397 19.36 -0.53 -13.12
C TYR A 397 19.16 0.04 -14.54
N MET A 398 18.37 1.10 -14.68
CA MET A 398 18.04 1.69 -15.99
C MET A 398 19.28 2.03 -16.83
N GLY A 399 19.19 1.83 -18.16
CA GLY A 399 20.20 2.27 -19.12
C GLY A 399 21.54 1.53 -18.95
N ASP A 400 21.52 0.21 -18.85
CA ASP A 400 22.71 -0.64 -18.69
C ASP A 400 23.63 -0.22 -17.51
N THR A 401 23.02 0.24 -16.42
CA THR A 401 23.73 0.59 -15.19
C THR A 401 23.38 -0.35 -14.06
N TYR A 402 24.11 -0.23 -12.96
CA TYR A 402 23.92 -1.07 -11.78
C TYR A 402 23.93 -0.20 -10.54
N ARG A 403 23.08 -0.50 -9.56
CA ARG A 403 22.99 0.26 -8.32
C ARG A 403 22.68 -0.61 -7.13
N THR A 404 23.02 -0.10 -5.97
CA THR A 404 22.58 -0.66 -4.68
C THR A 404 21.25 -0.02 -4.30
N GLY A 405 20.28 -0.85 -3.92
CA GLY A 405 18.96 -0.43 -3.49
C GLY A 405 18.52 -1.09 -2.18
N THR A 406 17.47 -0.56 -1.60
CA THR A 406 16.83 -1.06 -0.36
C THR A 406 15.31 -1.00 -0.52
N GLY A 407 14.60 -2.03 -0.07
CA GLY A 407 13.13 -2.08 -0.04
C GLY A 407 12.58 -3.50 0.07
N GLU A 408 11.34 -3.59 0.53
CA GLU A 408 10.59 -4.84 0.69
C GLU A 408 10.41 -5.59 -0.65
N GLY A 409 10.23 -4.83 -1.73
CA GLY A 409 10.15 -5.41 -3.07
C GLY A 409 11.41 -6.16 -3.50
N LEU A 410 12.61 -5.75 -3.02
CA LEU A 410 13.87 -6.45 -3.29
C LEU A 410 13.99 -7.73 -2.44
N ALA A 411 13.50 -7.71 -1.21
CA ALA A 411 13.38 -8.91 -0.38
C ALA A 411 12.42 -9.93 -1.01
N ALA A 412 11.27 -9.49 -1.51
CA ALA A 412 10.34 -10.34 -2.24
C ALA A 412 10.97 -10.92 -3.52
N ALA A 413 11.75 -10.13 -4.26
CA ALA A 413 12.50 -10.60 -5.43
C ALA A 413 13.55 -11.68 -5.05
N THR A 414 14.20 -11.52 -3.88
CA THR A 414 15.14 -12.56 -3.38
C THR A 414 14.41 -13.87 -3.13
N VAL A 415 13.24 -13.85 -2.47
CA VAL A 415 12.43 -15.07 -2.27
C VAL A 415 11.92 -15.62 -3.60
N ALA A 416 11.49 -14.74 -4.52
CA ALA A 416 11.05 -15.17 -5.86
C ALA A 416 12.16 -15.86 -6.65
N GLY A 417 13.38 -15.34 -6.58
CA GLY A 417 14.55 -15.99 -7.17
C GLY A 417 14.79 -17.39 -6.61
N VAL A 418 14.70 -17.56 -5.28
CA VAL A 418 14.84 -18.87 -4.64
C VAL A 418 13.68 -19.81 -5.02
N ALA A 419 12.45 -19.33 -5.07
CA ALA A 419 11.29 -20.11 -5.52
C ALA A 419 11.44 -20.56 -6.97
N THR A 420 11.92 -19.67 -7.84
CA THR A 420 12.20 -19.95 -9.26
C THR A 420 13.33 -20.97 -9.39
N LEU A 421 14.39 -20.85 -8.59
CA LEU A 421 15.49 -21.83 -8.56
C LEU A 421 14.97 -23.21 -8.14
N ILE A 422 14.12 -23.32 -7.12
CA ILE A 422 13.47 -24.59 -6.75
C ILE A 422 12.66 -25.14 -7.92
N LYS A 423 11.85 -24.30 -8.56
CA LYS A 423 10.98 -24.71 -9.66
C LYS A 423 11.75 -25.19 -10.87
N SER A 424 12.90 -24.57 -11.18
CA SER A 424 13.77 -24.99 -12.31
C SER A 424 14.34 -26.40 -12.12
N TYR A 425 14.74 -26.76 -10.91
CA TYR A 425 15.24 -28.10 -10.59
C TYR A 425 14.12 -29.13 -10.36
N PHE A 426 12.99 -28.69 -9.84
CA PHE A 426 11.85 -29.55 -9.44
C PHE A 426 10.53 -29.04 -10.03
N PRO A 427 10.36 -29.10 -11.36
CA PRO A 427 9.22 -28.47 -12.06
C PRO A 427 7.84 -29.00 -11.66
N LYS A 428 7.77 -30.19 -11.05
CA LYS A 428 6.52 -30.82 -10.60
C LYS A 428 6.05 -30.31 -9.22
N LEU A 429 6.88 -29.56 -8.50
CA LEU A 429 6.46 -28.98 -7.22
C LEU A 429 5.46 -27.84 -7.45
N THR A 430 4.37 -27.87 -6.70
CA THR A 430 3.36 -26.82 -6.73
C THR A 430 3.80 -25.61 -5.92
N GLY A 431 3.19 -24.44 -6.15
CA GLY A 431 3.45 -23.22 -5.39
C GLY A 431 3.25 -23.41 -3.88
N SER A 432 2.24 -24.18 -3.48
CA SER A 432 2.02 -24.55 -2.07
C SER A 432 3.18 -25.34 -1.47
N GLN A 433 3.70 -26.31 -2.22
CA GLN A 433 4.85 -27.12 -1.78
C GLN A 433 6.14 -26.29 -1.72
N ILE A 434 6.33 -25.36 -2.67
CA ILE A 434 7.48 -24.44 -2.67
C ILE A 434 7.40 -23.53 -1.45
N ARG A 435 6.22 -23.00 -1.12
CA ARG A 435 6.03 -22.21 0.12
C ARG A 435 6.38 -23.03 1.36
N ASP A 436 5.91 -24.25 1.48
CA ASP A 436 6.22 -25.14 2.61
C ASP A 436 7.73 -25.41 2.74
N ILE A 437 8.42 -25.62 1.61
CA ILE A 437 9.87 -25.80 1.57
C ILE A 437 10.55 -24.53 2.09
N LEU A 438 10.20 -23.36 1.59
CA LEU A 438 10.79 -22.09 1.99
C LEU A 438 10.61 -21.80 3.49
N LEU A 439 9.45 -22.10 4.06
CA LEU A 439 9.18 -21.92 5.49
C LEU A 439 10.01 -22.86 6.38
N LYS A 440 10.27 -24.09 5.93
CA LYS A 440 11.02 -25.13 6.68
C LYS A 440 12.53 -25.00 6.56
N SER A 441 13.02 -24.36 5.52
CA SER A 441 14.44 -24.32 5.15
C SER A 441 15.16 -23.03 5.48
N VAL A 442 14.59 -22.18 6.34
CA VAL A 442 15.19 -20.90 6.71
C VAL A 442 16.51 -21.03 7.45
N THR A 443 17.35 -20.02 7.38
CA THR A 443 18.35 -19.76 8.40
C THR A 443 17.64 -19.31 9.65
N SER A 444 17.53 -20.23 10.62
CA SER A 444 16.77 -20.01 11.84
C SER A 444 17.34 -18.86 12.67
N ARG A 445 16.46 -17.98 13.12
CA ARG A 445 16.73 -16.90 14.08
C ARG A 445 15.91 -17.08 15.37
N LYS A 446 15.33 -18.27 15.57
CA LYS A 446 14.49 -18.58 16.73
C LYS A 446 15.26 -18.38 18.02
N GLY A 447 14.64 -17.72 19.00
CA GLY A 447 15.24 -17.37 20.28
C GLY A 447 16.24 -16.21 20.23
N VAL A 448 16.43 -15.56 19.08
CA VAL A 448 17.26 -14.37 18.96
C VAL A 448 16.44 -13.13 19.26
N GLU A 449 16.90 -12.32 20.20
CA GLU A 449 16.32 -11.03 20.51
C GLU A 449 16.77 -9.98 19.51
N VAL A 450 15.84 -9.21 18.96
CA VAL A 450 16.06 -8.19 17.94
C VAL A 450 15.26 -6.93 18.23
N GLU A 451 15.81 -5.78 17.89
CA GLU A 451 15.07 -4.51 17.87
C GLU A 451 14.15 -4.46 16.65
N LYS A 452 12.94 -3.96 16.87
CA LYS A 452 11.93 -3.77 15.82
C LYS A 452 11.16 -2.48 16.06
N GLY A 453 10.95 -1.71 14.98
CA GLY A 453 10.03 -0.58 14.99
C GLY A 453 8.60 -1.05 15.18
N ILE A 454 7.87 -0.33 16.02
CA ILE A 454 6.45 -0.52 16.31
C ILE A 454 5.71 0.82 16.21
N ARG A 455 4.39 0.79 16.21
CA ARG A 455 3.54 1.98 16.41
C ARG A 455 2.83 1.90 17.75
N VAL A 456 2.95 2.97 18.53
CA VAL A 456 2.24 3.16 19.80
C VAL A 456 1.42 4.44 19.68
N ASP A 457 0.09 4.37 19.75
CA ASP A 457 -0.82 5.50 19.54
C ASP A 457 -0.50 6.28 18.26
N ASP A 458 -0.32 5.55 17.13
CA ASP A 458 0.06 6.05 15.80
C ASP A 458 1.40 6.78 15.73
N ARG A 459 2.22 6.71 16.77
CA ARG A 459 3.58 7.28 16.78
C ARG A 459 4.63 6.20 16.60
N PRO A 460 5.70 6.49 15.83
CA PRO A 460 6.85 5.59 15.73
C PRO A 460 7.50 5.35 17.09
N SER A 461 7.81 4.11 17.39
CA SER A 461 8.54 3.65 18.56
C SER A 461 9.38 2.42 18.19
N GLN A 462 10.07 1.83 19.15
CA GLN A 462 10.80 0.57 18.97
C GLN A 462 10.68 -0.28 20.22
N ASP A 463 10.79 -1.60 20.07
CA ASP A 463 10.75 -2.57 21.15
C ASP A 463 11.64 -3.77 20.81
N LEU A 464 11.93 -4.59 21.81
CA LEU A 464 12.66 -5.84 21.67
C LEU A 464 11.68 -7.00 21.50
N PHE A 465 11.94 -7.84 20.51
CA PHE A 465 11.15 -9.02 20.18
C PHE A 465 12.04 -10.24 20.09
N LEU A 466 11.51 -11.40 20.42
CA LEU A 466 12.07 -12.64 19.90
C LEU A 466 11.73 -12.72 18.40
N PHE A 467 12.69 -13.17 17.60
CA PHE A 467 12.49 -13.24 16.13
C PHE A 467 11.32 -14.16 15.76
N ASP A 468 11.00 -15.14 16.59
CA ASP A 468 9.87 -16.08 16.46
C ASP A 468 8.52 -15.35 16.49
N ASP A 469 8.44 -14.19 17.18
CA ASP A 469 7.22 -13.40 17.31
C ASP A 469 7.01 -12.46 16.11
N LEU A 470 7.92 -12.46 15.14
CA LEU A 470 7.88 -11.53 14.00
C LEU A 470 7.40 -12.19 12.71
N CYS A 471 7.57 -13.53 12.55
CA CYS A 471 7.12 -14.23 11.35
C CYS A 471 6.96 -15.74 11.61
N ILE A 472 6.16 -16.40 10.78
CA ILE A 472 5.82 -17.84 10.86
C ILE A 472 7.07 -18.73 10.81
N SER A 473 8.02 -18.44 9.92
CA SER A 473 9.22 -19.28 9.75
C SER A 473 10.23 -19.13 10.92
N GLY A 474 10.21 -18.00 11.63
CA GLY A 474 11.21 -17.65 12.62
C GLY A 474 12.62 -17.52 12.03
N GLY A 475 12.74 -17.08 10.76
CA GLY A 475 14.04 -17.00 10.12
C GLY A 475 14.08 -16.29 8.78
N ILE A 476 15.22 -16.45 8.10
CA ILE A 476 15.57 -15.75 6.88
C ILE A 476 15.73 -16.80 5.75
N VAL A 477 15.27 -16.44 4.54
CA VAL A 477 15.37 -17.31 3.36
C VAL A 477 16.79 -17.86 3.18
N ASN A 478 16.89 -19.18 2.86
CA ASN A 478 18.15 -19.86 2.60
C ASN A 478 18.02 -20.75 1.37
N ALA A 479 18.59 -20.32 0.25
CA ALA A 479 18.48 -21.02 -1.03
C ALA A 479 19.08 -22.43 -0.98
N TYR A 480 20.22 -22.61 -0.32
CA TYR A 480 20.89 -23.93 -0.23
C TYR A 480 20.03 -24.94 0.55
N GLN A 481 19.53 -24.55 1.73
CA GLN A 481 18.66 -25.42 2.53
C GLN A 481 17.34 -25.70 1.81
N ALA A 482 16.82 -24.71 1.07
CA ALA A 482 15.58 -24.87 0.30
C ALA A 482 15.72 -25.92 -0.83
N ILE A 483 16.85 -25.95 -1.54
CA ILE A 483 17.11 -26.98 -2.55
C ILE A 483 17.23 -28.37 -1.92
N LEU A 484 17.93 -28.51 -0.78
CA LEU A 484 18.02 -29.78 -0.06
C LEU A 484 16.66 -30.29 0.42
N GLU A 485 15.80 -29.40 0.91
CA GLU A 485 14.45 -29.75 1.35
C GLU A 485 13.54 -30.12 0.16
N ALA A 486 13.69 -29.41 -0.96
CA ALA A 486 12.99 -29.73 -2.22
C ALA A 486 13.37 -31.12 -2.76
N GLU A 487 14.66 -31.48 -2.70
CA GLU A 487 15.14 -32.80 -3.11
C GLU A 487 14.51 -33.91 -2.24
N LYS A 488 14.48 -33.73 -0.91
CA LYS A 488 13.82 -34.69 0.00
C LYS A 488 12.35 -34.85 -0.34
N MET A 489 11.62 -33.75 -0.52
CA MET A 489 10.19 -33.78 -0.84
C MET A 489 9.92 -34.46 -2.20
N ASN A 490 10.76 -34.19 -3.19
CA ASN A 490 10.64 -34.80 -4.51
C ASN A 490 10.96 -36.32 -4.49
N SER A 491 11.89 -36.74 -3.64
CA SER A 491 12.27 -38.16 -3.49
C SER A 491 11.20 -39.01 -2.80
N GLN A 492 10.40 -38.42 -1.92
CA GLN A 492 9.29 -39.12 -1.24
C GLN A 492 8.08 -39.40 -2.15
N LYS A 493 8.04 -38.79 -3.33
CA LYS A 493 6.98 -38.99 -4.35
C LYS A 493 7.29 -40.03 -5.41
N LYS A 494 8.50 -40.62 -5.40
CA LYS A 494 8.92 -41.73 -6.23
C LYS A 494 8.70 -43.05 -5.48
#